data_bb8c5f35ed8ec7d7e1604deec3bcc297
#
_entry.id   bb8c5f35ed8ec7d7e1604deec3bcc297
#
_cell.length_a   1.000
_cell.length_b   1.000
_cell.length_c   1.000
_cell.angle_alpha   90.00
_cell.angle_beta   90.00
_cell.angle_gamma   90.00
#
_symmetry.space_group_name_H-M   'P 1'
#
loop_
_entity.id
_entity.type
_entity.pdbx_description
1 polymer ?
#
loop_
_entity_poly.entity_id
_entity_poly.type
_entity_poly.pdbx_seq_one_letter_code
_entity_poly.pdbx_strand_id
1 'polypeptide(L)'
;MSNLESEPQELVCPSSPGTVEVLEPRLVPLGGPRAMTVRRTLPQRQRSLVGAWCFVDHYGPDDVAGTGGMSVPPHPHTGLQTVSWLFTGEIEHADSAGYHAMVRPGELNLMTAGRGISHSEYSTPTTTVLHGAQLWVALPDGARFMAPTFEHYRPAPVTLPGATLSVFLGALAGEESPVVTHTPLLGAELMLDAGASLTLELDPAFEHGFLVDSGSVAVAGQPLRFGELGYVGPGRPGVTLVAGPEPVRLLLIGGTPLGESIVMWWNFVGRSHEEIVGFRDAWQAEIAAAGPHSNVQRFGLPDHQADPPLPAPTLPTVKLRPRTNPN
;
A
#
# COMPACT_ATOMS: atom_id res chain seq x y z
N MET A 1 3.04 14.86 0.36
CA MET A 1 3.73 15.98 1.02
C MET A 1 5.19 15.97 0.62
N SER A 2 5.70 17.11 0.19
CA SER A 2 7.11 17.27 -0.15
C SER A 2 7.93 17.32 1.14
N ASN A 3 9.02 16.54 1.21
CA ASN A 3 10.02 16.70 2.26
C ASN A 3 10.70 18.07 2.10
N LEU A 4 10.64 18.91 3.13
CA LEU A 4 11.23 20.26 3.16
C LEU A 4 12.70 20.27 3.65
N GLU A 5 13.34 19.13 3.78
CA GLU A 5 14.74 19.06 4.16
C GLU A 5 15.65 19.58 3.01
N SER A 6 16.34 20.68 3.27
CA SER A 6 17.21 21.36 2.33
C SER A 6 18.59 20.71 2.16
N GLU A 7 19.03 19.88 3.10
CA GLU A 7 20.31 19.16 3.06
C GLU A 7 20.20 17.77 3.72
N PRO A 8 19.76 16.73 2.98
CA PRO A 8 19.73 15.38 3.53
C PRO A 8 21.15 14.79 3.57
N GLN A 9 21.56 14.33 4.75
CA GLN A 9 22.82 13.57 4.89
C GLN A 9 22.71 12.21 4.18
N GLU A 10 23.69 11.93 3.34
CA GLU A 10 23.82 10.67 2.63
C GLU A 10 24.53 9.65 3.54
N LEU A 11 23.77 8.79 4.20
CA LEU A 11 24.31 7.60 4.88
C LEU A 11 24.16 6.42 3.92
N VAL A 12 25.25 6.07 3.25
CA VAL A 12 25.34 4.81 2.49
C VAL A 12 25.81 3.75 3.44
N CYS A 13 24.88 2.94 3.96
CA CYS A 13 25.22 1.67 4.59
C CYS A 13 25.26 0.60 3.50
N PRO A 14 26.42 -0.03 3.18
CA PRO A 14 26.43 -1.15 2.27
C PRO A 14 25.68 -2.31 2.90
N SER A 15 24.57 -2.71 2.29
CA SER A 15 23.87 -3.94 2.68
C SER A 15 24.76 -5.14 2.31
N SER A 16 25.20 -5.90 3.31
CA SER A 16 25.84 -7.19 3.05
C SER A 16 24.82 -8.15 2.43
N PRO A 17 25.16 -8.92 1.40
CA PRO A 17 24.27 -9.92 0.82
C PRO A 17 23.72 -10.84 1.91
N GLY A 18 22.40 -10.94 2.04
CA GLY A 18 21.73 -11.82 2.99
C GLY A 18 21.29 -11.20 4.32
N THR A 19 21.51 -9.91 4.55
CA THR A 19 20.98 -9.20 5.74
C THR A 19 19.55 -8.68 5.49
N VAL A 20 18.76 -8.65 6.56
CA VAL A 20 17.45 -7.99 6.55
C VAL A 20 17.66 -6.50 6.80
N GLU A 21 17.23 -5.66 5.86
CA GLU A 21 17.22 -4.20 6.01
C GLU A 21 15.98 -3.78 6.81
N VAL A 22 16.15 -3.00 7.88
CA VAL A 22 15.04 -2.52 8.68
C VAL A 22 14.64 -1.12 8.22
N LEU A 23 13.38 -0.97 7.83
CA LEU A 23 12.77 0.30 7.46
C LEU A 23 11.90 0.79 8.61
N GLU A 24 12.36 1.83 9.30
CA GLU A 24 11.58 2.47 10.36
C GLU A 24 10.45 3.32 9.77
N PRO A 25 9.25 3.31 10.38
CA PRO A 25 8.13 4.11 9.89
C PRO A 25 8.33 5.59 10.16
N ARG A 26 7.83 6.44 9.25
CA ARG A 26 7.66 7.87 9.47
C ARG A 26 6.19 8.14 9.79
N LEU A 27 5.93 8.96 10.81
CA LEU A 27 4.58 9.42 11.12
C LEU A 27 4.20 10.53 10.13
N VAL A 28 3.13 10.31 9.39
CA VAL A 28 2.62 11.27 8.41
C VAL A 28 1.09 11.38 8.55
N PRO A 29 0.50 12.56 8.31
CA PRO A 29 -0.96 12.66 8.25
C PRO A 29 -1.48 11.99 6.98
N LEU A 30 -2.53 11.18 7.11
CA LEU A 30 -3.33 10.74 5.98
C LEU A 30 -4.14 11.94 5.47
N GLY A 31 -4.05 12.24 4.16
CA GLY A 31 -4.75 13.38 3.57
C GLY A 31 -6.27 13.26 3.73
N GLY A 32 -6.91 14.43 3.98
CA GLY A 32 -8.35 14.51 4.15
C GLY A 32 -8.73 15.44 5.29
N PRO A 33 -10.02 15.83 5.41
CA PRO A 33 -10.50 16.76 6.43
C PRO A 33 -10.40 16.22 7.87
N ARG A 34 -10.29 14.89 8.02
CA ARG A 34 -10.02 14.20 9.30
C ARG A 34 -8.70 13.45 9.16
N ALA A 35 -7.59 14.19 9.25
CA ALA A 35 -6.26 13.63 9.13
C ALA A 35 -5.99 12.62 10.27
N MET A 36 -5.81 11.36 9.91
CA MET A 36 -5.28 10.34 10.80
C MET A 36 -3.76 10.32 10.69
N THR A 37 -3.07 9.99 11.77
CA THR A 37 -1.64 9.74 11.71
C THR A 37 -1.39 8.31 11.28
N VAL A 38 -0.61 8.12 10.21
CA VAL A 38 -0.21 6.80 9.71
C VAL A 38 1.29 6.61 9.80
N ARG A 39 1.70 5.36 9.93
CA ARG A 39 3.10 4.92 9.94
C ARG A 39 3.47 4.52 8.50
N ARG A 40 4.20 5.39 7.79
CA ARG A 40 4.63 5.15 6.40
C ARG A 40 6.02 4.53 6.37
N THR A 41 6.12 3.30 5.87
CA THR A 41 7.40 2.60 5.67
C THR A 41 7.88 2.65 4.21
N LEU A 42 7.00 2.73 3.23
CA LEU A 42 7.32 2.97 1.82
C LEU A 42 6.51 4.15 1.26
N PRO A 43 7.08 4.96 0.36
CA PRO A 43 8.47 4.96 -0.07
C PRO A 43 9.38 5.67 0.94
N GLN A 44 10.63 5.21 1.02
CA GLN A 44 11.69 5.89 1.73
C GLN A 44 12.86 6.19 0.78
N ARG A 45 13.82 7.00 1.23
CA ARG A 45 15.01 7.34 0.43
C ARG A 45 15.87 6.12 0.15
N GLN A 46 16.04 5.27 1.17
CA GLN A 46 16.83 4.06 1.09
C GLN A 46 16.12 2.91 0.36
N ARG A 47 14.78 2.90 0.35
CA ARG A 47 13.98 1.87 -0.29
C ARG A 47 12.67 2.48 -0.82
N SER A 48 12.48 2.43 -2.12
CA SER A 48 11.27 2.95 -2.76
C SER A 48 10.24 1.88 -3.04
N LEU A 49 10.68 0.63 -3.24
CA LEU A 49 9.86 -0.49 -3.69
C LEU A 49 10.21 -1.77 -2.94
N VAL A 50 9.23 -2.69 -2.85
CA VAL A 50 9.40 -4.13 -2.58
C VAL A 50 8.66 -4.85 -3.71
N GLY A 51 9.37 -5.44 -4.68
CA GLY A 51 8.75 -5.82 -5.95
C GLY A 51 8.07 -4.60 -6.60
N ALA A 52 6.77 -4.70 -6.87
CA ALA A 52 5.97 -3.58 -7.36
C ALA A 52 5.26 -2.79 -6.25
N TRP A 53 5.36 -3.20 -4.98
CA TRP A 53 4.81 -2.45 -3.85
C TRP A 53 5.58 -1.14 -3.68
N CYS A 54 4.90 -0.02 -3.86
CA CYS A 54 5.52 1.31 -3.86
C CYS A 54 5.05 2.23 -2.73
N PHE A 55 4.06 1.78 -1.93
CA PHE A 55 3.51 2.56 -0.83
C PHE A 55 2.98 1.64 0.26
N VAL A 56 3.31 1.94 1.51
CA VAL A 56 2.86 1.20 2.69
C VAL A 56 2.57 2.19 3.82
N ASP A 57 1.29 2.39 4.10
CA ASP A 57 0.78 3.12 5.25
C ASP A 57 0.09 2.14 6.19
N HIS A 58 0.58 2.07 7.42
CA HIS A 58 0.02 1.30 8.50
C HIS A 58 -0.60 2.24 9.53
N TYR A 59 -1.84 2.02 9.92
CA TYR A 59 -2.59 2.88 10.84
C TYR A 59 -3.30 2.10 11.92
N GLY A 60 -3.53 2.77 13.04
CA GLY A 60 -4.19 2.20 14.21
C GLY A 60 -3.32 1.25 15.06
N PRO A 61 -3.97 0.51 15.99
CA PRO A 61 -5.39 0.65 16.37
C PRO A 61 -5.70 2.04 16.94
N ASP A 62 -6.62 2.78 16.30
CA ASP A 62 -7.03 4.11 16.72
C ASP A 62 -8.48 4.07 17.20
N ASP A 63 -8.76 4.65 18.38
CA ASP A 63 -10.13 4.91 18.82
C ASP A 63 -10.71 6.05 17.98
N VAL A 64 -11.67 5.73 17.16
CA VAL A 64 -12.31 6.66 16.22
C VAL A 64 -13.77 6.96 16.57
N ALA A 65 -14.26 6.46 17.70
CA ALA A 65 -15.64 6.68 18.13
C ALA A 65 -16.01 8.18 18.21
N GLY A 66 -15.08 9.02 18.66
CA GLY A 66 -15.28 10.46 18.77
C GLY A 66 -14.97 11.26 17.49
N THR A 67 -14.14 10.75 16.60
CA THR A 67 -13.68 11.45 15.38
C THR A 67 -14.43 11.02 14.13
N GLY A 68 -15.07 9.85 14.14
CA GLY A 68 -15.71 9.22 13.00
C GLY A 68 -14.72 8.56 12.02
N GLY A 69 -13.44 8.45 12.40
CA GLY A 69 -12.42 7.67 11.67
C GLY A 69 -11.98 8.30 10.35
N MET A 70 -11.69 7.42 9.40
CA MET A 70 -11.26 7.81 8.05
C MET A 70 -12.36 8.58 7.33
N SER A 71 -12.01 9.70 6.75
CA SER A 71 -12.89 10.50 5.90
C SER A 71 -12.04 11.10 4.78
N VAL A 72 -11.96 10.35 3.68
CA VAL A 72 -11.19 10.74 2.49
C VAL A 72 -12.15 10.96 1.33
N PRO A 73 -12.48 12.25 1.03
CA PRO A 73 -13.32 12.60 -0.10
C PRO A 73 -12.78 12.12 -1.44
N PRO A 74 -13.57 12.21 -2.52
CA PRO A 74 -13.13 11.78 -3.85
C PRO A 74 -11.77 12.36 -4.23
N HIS A 75 -10.85 11.49 -4.60
CA HIS A 75 -9.49 11.81 -5.01
C HIS A 75 -9.02 10.85 -6.10
N PRO A 76 -8.14 11.30 -7.01
CA PRO A 76 -7.77 10.53 -8.20
C PRO A 76 -6.56 9.64 -7.97
N HIS A 77 -6.46 8.58 -8.80
CA HIS A 77 -5.26 7.76 -8.93
C HIS A 77 -4.94 7.46 -10.39
N THR A 78 -3.66 7.26 -10.72
CA THR A 78 -3.16 6.78 -12.01
C THR A 78 -1.99 5.83 -11.83
N GLY A 79 -1.88 4.84 -12.72
CA GLY A 79 -0.67 4.01 -12.86
C GLY A 79 -0.36 3.09 -11.67
N LEU A 80 -1.35 2.85 -10.81
CA LEU A 80 -1.21 2.04 -9.60
C LEU A 80 -2.46 1.20 -9.34
N GLN A 81 -2.33 0.26 -8.39
CA GLN A 81 -3.45 -0.38 -7.71
C GLN A 81 -3.41 0.02 -6.23
N THR A 82 -4.58 0.24 -5.61
CA THR A 82 -4.70 0.37 -4.16
C THR A 82 -5.13 -0.95 -3.56
N VAL A 83 -4.48 -1.33 -2.46
CA VAL A 83 -4.82 -2.49 -1.64
C VAL A 83 -5.21 -1.99 -0.27
N SER A 84 -6.45 -2.26 0.14
CA SER A 84 -6.91 -2.01 1.50
C SER A 84 -7.01 -3.34 2.24
N TRP A 85 -6.34 -3.44 3.38
CA TRP A 85 -6.37 -4.62 4.26
C TRP A 85 -6.60 -4.18 5.70
N LEU A 86 -7.79 -4.47 6.24
CA LEU A 86 -8.13 -4.12 7.61
C LEU A 86 -7.87 -5.28 8.57
N PHE A 87 -7.50 -4.92 9.79
CA PHE A 87 -7.47 -5.79 10.96
C PHE A 87 -8.69 -5.57 11.85
N THR A 88 -9.20 -4.32 11.90
CA THR A 88 -10.38 -3.94 12.69
C THR A 88 -11.06 -2.73 12.05
N GLY A 89 -12.38 -2.65 12.18
CA GLY A 89 -13.22 -1.58 11.65
C GLY A 89 -13.75 -1.89 10.26
N GLU A 90 -14.48 -0.96 9.69
CA GLU A 90 -15.04 -1.05 8.34
C GLU A 90 -14.91 0.30 7.64
N ILE A 91 -14.59 0.27 6.35
CA ILE A 91 -14.52 1.43 5.46
C ILE A 91 -15.45 1.19 4.28
N GLU A 92 -16.22 2.18 3.93
CA GLU A 92 -17.00 2.24 2.70
C GLU A 92 -16.14 2.82 1.59
N HIS A 93 -15.96 2.06 0.51
CA HIS A 93 -15.28 2.44 -0.71
C HIS A 93 -16.31 2.69 -1.81
N ALA A 94 -16.19 3.81 -2.51
CA ALA A 94 -16.92 4.07 -3.73
C ALA A 94 -16.00 4.66 -4.78
N ASP A 95 -16.10 4.22 -6.05
CA ASP A 95 -15.26 4.71 -7.14
C ASP A 95 -16.02 5.13 -8.39
N SER A 96 -15.33 5.85 -9.26
CA SER A 96 -15.89 6.39 -10.50
C SER A 96 -16.09 5.35 -11.61
N ALA A 97 -15.65 4.12 -11.43
CA ALA A 97 -15.96 2.99 -12.32
C ALA A 97 -17.30 2.33 -11.94
N GLY A 98 -17.95 2.81 -10.88
CA GLY A 98 -19.25 2.35 -10.41
C GLY A 98 -19.19 1.24 -9.37
N TYR A 99 -18.03 0.93 -8.82
CA TYR A 99 -17.92 -0.02 -7.72
C TYR A 99 -18.20 0.67 -6.38
N HIS A 100 -18.99 -0.04 -5.55
CA HIS A 100 -19.30 0.32 -4.18
C HIS A 100 -19.10 -0.91 -3.32
N ALA A 101 -18.18 -0.87 -2.39
CA ALA A 101 -17.79 -2.03 -1.62
C ALA A 101 -17.44 -1.68 -0.16
N MET A 102 -17.67 -2.64 0.73
CA MET A 102 -17.19 -2.55 2.11
C MET A 102 -15.80 -3.15 2.19
N VAL A 103 -14.87 -2.43 2.79
CA VAL A 103 -13.57 -2.94 3.23
C VAL A 103 -13.76 -3.50 4.63
N ARG A 104 -13.52 -4.79 4.82
CA ARG A 104 -13.69 -5.50 6.10
C ARG A 104 -12.43 -6.23 6.53
N PRO A 105 -12.26 -6.52 7.83
CA PRO A 105 -11.12 -7.27 8.31
C PRO A 105 -10.96 -8.63 7.61
N GLY A 106 -9.73 -8.92 7.19
CA GLY A 106 -9.40 -10.18 6.52
C GLY A 106 -9.94 -10.31 5.09
N GLU A 107 -10.36 -9.20 4.47
CA GLU A 107 -10.83 -9.15 3.08
C GLU A 107 -9.97 -8.18 2.27
N LEU A 108 -9.58 -8.59 1.07
CA LEU A 108 -8.88 -7.77 0.09
C LEU A 108 -9.88 -6.93 -0.69
N ASN A 109 -9.65 -5.62 -0.75
CA ASN A 109 -10.18 -4.76 -1.79
C ASN A 109 -9.01 -4.24 -2.64
N LEU A 110 -9.04 -4.55 -3.92
CA LEU A 110 -8.02 -4.18 -4.90
C LEU A 110 -8.65 -3.30 -5.98
N MET A 111 -8.41 -1.99 -5.91
CA MET A 111 -8.81 -1.07 -6.97
C MET A 111 -7.65 -0.85 -7.93
N THR A 112 -7.83 -1.15 -9.21
CA THR A 112 -6.86 -0.84 -10.27
C THR A 112 -7.19 0.50 -10.88
N ALA A 113 -6.31 1.48 -10.69
CA ALA A 113 -6.51 2.82 -11.24
C ALA A 113 -6.24 2.90 -12.76
N GLY A 114 -5.27 2.15 -13.25
CA GLY A 114 -4.92 2.14 -14.66
C GLY A 114 -4.70 3.55 -15.21
N ARG A 115 -5.41 3.89 -16.30
CA ARG A 115 -5.31 5.21 -16.94
C ARG A 115 -5.83 6.37 -16.09
N GLY A 116 -6.64 6.09 -15.08
CA GLY A 116 -7.20 7.08 -14.17
C GLY A 116 -8.55 6.63 -13.60
N ILE A 117 -8.74 6.84 -12.31
CA ILE A 117 -9.97 6.61 -11.54
C ILE A 117 -10.00 7.63 -10.41
N SER A 118 -11.17 7.95 -9.86
CA SER A 118 -11.28 8.57 -8.54
C SER A 118 -12.09 7.69 -7.60
N HIS A 119 -11.78 7.76 -6.32
CA HIS A 119 -12.51 7.05 -5.28
C HIS A 119 -12.58 7.84 -3.99
N SER A 120 -13.48 7.42 -3.11
CA SER A 120 -13.62 7.92 -1.75
C SER A 120 -13.60 6.78 -0.75
N GLU A 121 -13.14 7.05 0.47
CA GLU A 121 -13.05 6.08 1.56
C GLU A 121 -13.54 6.71 2.86
N TYR A 122 -14.59 6.14 3.46
CA TYR A 122 -15.17 6.64 4.70
C TYR A 122 -15.34 5.49 5.70
N SER A 123 -14.91 5.70 6.95
CA SER A 123 -15.27 4.78 8.03
C SER A 123 -16.78 4.74 8.20
N THR A 124 -17.33 3.54 8.44
CA THR A 124 -18.76 3.41 8.73
C THR A 124 -19.11 4.05 10.08
N PRO A 125 -20.36 4.49 10.27
CA PRO A 125 -20.81 5.08 11.55
C PRO A 125 -20.67 4.11 12.75
N THR A 126 -20.57 2.82 12.51
CA THR A 126 -20.43 1.77 13.54
C THR A 126 -18.97 1.47 13.87
N THR A 127 -18.02 1.99 13.12
CA THR A 127 -16.60 1.79 13.37
C THR A 127 -16.16 2.65 14.56
N THR A 128 -15.80 1.99 15.65
CA THR A 128 -15.25 2.62 16.87
C THR A 128 -13.74 2.50 16.98
N VAL A 129 -13.16 1.47 16.38
CA VAL A 129 -11.71 1.27 16.27
C VAL A 129 -11.37 1.05 14.80
N LEU A 130 -10.40 1.78 14.29
CA LEU A 130 -9.88 1.59 12.94
C LEU A 130 -8.41 1.14 12.98
N HIS A 131 -8.12 0.02 12.31
CA HIS A 131 -6.79 -0.58 12.29
C HIS A 131 -6.59 -1.33 10.99
N GLY A 132 -5.50 -1.04 10.27
CA GLY A 132 -5.23 -1.70 9.00
C GLY A 132 -4.01 -1.13 8.28
N ALA A 133 -3.91 -1.50 7.01
CA ALA A 133 -2.89 -1.00 6.09
C ALA A 133 -3.51 -0.58 4.76
N GLN A 134 -3.02 0.52 4.23
CA GLN A 134 -3.24 0.98 2.86
C GLN A 134 -1.95 0.81 2.09
N LEU A 135 -2.00 0.02 1.03
CA LEU A 135 -0.82 -0.32 0.23
C LEU A 135 -1.06 0.06 -1.23
N TRP A 136 0.00 0.40 -1.95
CA TRP A 136 -0.10 0.59 -3.40
C TRP A 136 0.90 -0.28 -4.14
N VAL A 137 0.44 -0.80 -5.27
CA VAL A 137 1.23 -1.54 -6.25
C VAL A 137 1.39 -0.67 -7.49
N ALA A 138 2.61 -0.39 -7.90
CA ALA A 138 2.87 0.29 -9.17
C ALA A 138 2.57 -0.66 -10.33
N LEU A 139 1.77 -0.20 -11.29
CA LEU A 139 1.51 -0.97 -12.50
C LEU A 139 2.72 -0.91 -13.44
N PRO A 140 3.11 -2.04 -14.07
CA PRO A 140 4.17 -2.05 -15.07
C PRO A 140 3.73 -1.26 -16.32
N ASP A 141 4.69 -0.85 -17.15
CA ASP A 141 4.43 0.01 -18.32
C ASP A 141 3.35 -0.56 -19.25
N GLY A 142 3.32 -1.88 -19.43
CA GLY A 142 2.32 -2.54 -20.26
C GLY A 142 0.89 -2.54 -19.71
N ALA A 143 0.68 -2.25 -18.40
CA ALA A 143 -0.63 -2.27 -17.75
C ALA A 143 -1.09 -0.92 -17.20
N ARG A 144 -0.20 0.07 -17.03
CA ARG A 144 -0.48 1.32 -16.33
C ARG A 144 -1.55 2.22 -16.97
N PHE A 145 -1.95 1.94 -18.21
CA PHE A 145 -3.03 2.66 -18.92
C PHE A 145 -4.25 1.80 -19.20
N MET A 146 -4.35 0.63 -18.58
CA MET A 146 -5.54 -0.22 -18.70
C MET A 146 -6.79 0.48 -18.16
N ALA A 147 -7.95 -0.08 -18.45
CA ALA A 147 -9.21 0.40 -17.87
C ALA A 147 -9.20 0.16 -16.34
N PRO A 148 -9.81 1.07 -15.55
CA PRO A 148 -10.00 0.83 -14.13
C PRO A 148 -10.81 -0.44 -13.86
N THR A 149 -10.44 -1.17 -12.79
CA THR A 149 -11.15 -2.35 -12.32
C THR A 149 -11.16 -2.39 -10.80
N PHE A 150 -12.04 -3.23 -10.25
CA PHE A 150 -12.10 -3.49 -8.82
C PHE A 150 -12.27 -4.98 -8.58
N GLU A 151 -11.50 -5.52 -7.63
CA GLU A 151 -11.60 -6.91 -7.21
C GLU A 151 -11.74 -6.99 -5.69
N HIS A 152 -12.62 -7.87 -5.23
CA HIS A 152 -12.82 -8.18 -3.83
C HIS A 152 -12.56 -9.67 -3.61
N TYR A 153 -11.78 -10.00 -2.59
CA TYR A 153 -11.45 -11.39 -2.28
C TYR A 153 -11.30 -11.60 -0.78
N ARG A 154 -11.86 -12.69 -0.28
CA ARG A 154 -11.70 -13.14 1.09
C ARG A 154 -10.92 -14.44 1.12
N PRO A 155 -9.63 -14.44 1.45
CA PRO A 155 -8.84 -15.65 1.58
C PRO A 155 -9.33 -16.50 2.74
N ALA A 156 -9.32 -17.82 2.56
CA ALA A 156 -9.51 -18.75 3.65
C ALA A 156 -8.21 -18.82 4.48
N PRO A 157 -8.27 -18.61 5.81
CA PRO A 157 -7.08 -18.77 6.64
C PRO A 157 -6.62 -20.24 6.67
N VAL A 158 -5.31 -20.45 6.56
CA VAL A 158 -4.68 -21.77 6.59
C VAL A 158 -3.85 -21.90 7.86
N THR A 159 -3.99 -23.04 8.54
CA THR A 159 -3.21 -23.34 9.74
C THR A 159 -1.88 -23.97 9.37
N LEU A 160 -0.80 -23.35 9.84
CA LEU A 160 0.56 -23.85 9.79
C LEU A 160 1.03 -24.20 11.22
N PRO A 161 2.13 -24.93 11.40
CA PRO A 161 2.68 -25.20 12.74
C PRO A 161 3.00 -23.89 13.49
N GLY A 162 2.23 -23.56 14.52
CA GLY A 162 2.36 -22.34 15.32
C GLY A 162 2.02 -21.03 14.59
N ALA A 163 1.22 -21.10 13.52
CA ALA A 163 0.84 -19.91 12.77
C ALA A 163 -0.49 -20.08 12.00
N THR A 164 -1.06 -18.96 11.60
CA THR A 164 -2.18 -18.88 10.65
C THR A 164 -1.79 -17.93 9.51
N LEU A 165 -2.04 -18.35 8.27
CA LEU A 165 -1.70 -17.62 7.05
C LEU A 165 -2.96 -17.32 6.24
N SER A 166 -3.08 -16.09 5.72
CA SER A 166 -4.12 -15.69 4.77
C SER A 166 -3.46 -15.05 3.54
N VAL A 167 -3.43 -15.75 2.41
CA VAL A 167 -2.82 -15.27 1.17
C VAL A 167 -3.86 -14.50 0.36
N PHE A 168 -3.72 -13.17 0.27
CA PHE A 168 -4.67 -12.34 -0.45
C PHE A 168 -4.22 -11.97 -1.87
N LEU A 169 -2.91 -12.03 -2.19
CA LEU A 169 -2.36 -11.88 -3.55
C LEU A 169 -1.20 -12.86 -3.77
N GLY A 170 -1.12 -13.44 -4.97
CA GLY A 170 -0.07 -14.38 -5.34
C GLY A 170 -0.18 -15.71 -4.62
N ALA A 171 0.95 -16.38 -4.37
CA ALA A 171 0.99 -17.71 -3.77
C ALA A 171 2.06 -17.82 -2.69
N LEU A 172 1.74 -18.54 -1.59
CA LEU A 172 2.66 -18.84 -0.49
C LEU A 172 2.22 -20.10 0.24
N ALA A 173 3.14 -20.97 0.63
CA ALA A 173 2.90 -22.17 1.43
C ALA A 173 1.81 -23.11 0.88
N GLY A 174 1.71 -23.22 -0.45
CA GLY A 174 0.72 -24.06 -1.14
C GLY A 174 -0.65 -23.41 -1.36
N GLU A 175 -0.87 -22.19 -0.83
CA GLU A 175 -2.09 -21.42 -1.05
C GLU A 175 -1.89 -20.39 -2.15
N GLU A 176 -2.92 -20.15 -2.97
CA GLU A 176 -2.89 -19.23 -4.09
C GLU A 176 -4.17 -18.38 -4.13
N SER A 177 -3.98 -17.07 -4.28
CA SER A 177 -5.08 -16.14 -4.50
C SER A 177 -5.54 -16.18 -5.95
N PRO A 178 -6.86 -16.20 -6.22
CA PRO A 178 -7.39 -16.12 -7.60
C PRO A 178 -7.30 -14.72 -8.20
N VAL A 179 -6.91 -13.71 -7.42
CA VAL A 179 -6.87 -12.30 -7.84
C VAL A 179 -5.73 -12.08 -8.82
N VAL A 180 -6.05 -11.50 -9.97
CA VAL A 180 -5.08 -11.28 -11.04
C VAL A 180 -4.15 -10.12 -10.71
N THR A 181 -2.84 -10.37 -10.79
CA THR A 181 -1.81 -9.35 -10.66
C THR A 181 -1.13 -9.08 -12.02
N HIS A 182 -0.61 -7.85 -12.20
CA HIS A 182 0.03 -7.44 -13.45
C HIS A 182 1.55 -7.61 -13.43
N THR A 183 2.10 -8.01 -12.29
CA THR A 183 3.47 -8.45 -12.07
C THR A 183 3.42 -9.65 -11.13
N PRO A 184 4.42 -10.55 -11.11
CA PRO A 184 4.52 -11.54 -10.05
C PRO A 184 4.57 -10.85 -8.69
N LEU A 185 3.58 -11.11 -7.83
CA LEU A 185 3.33 -10.37 -6.60
C LEU A 185 2.92 -11.32 -5.48
N LEU A 186 3.22 -10.95 -4.25
CA LEU A 186 2.77 -11.63 -3.03
C LEU A 186 2.20 -10.62 -2.05
N GLY A 187 1.07 -10.97 -1.46
CA GLY A 187 0.47 -10.29 -0.32
C GLY A 187 -0.19 -11.29 0.61
N ALA A 188 0.21 -11.32 1.88
CA ALA A 188 -0.35 -12.23 2.87
C ALA A 188 -0.35 -11.62 4.27
N GLU A 189 -1.35 -12.00 5.10
CA GLU A 189 -1.32 -11.80 6.53
C GLU A 189 -0.83 -13.09 7.20
N LEU A 190 0.10 -12.96 8.13
CA LEU A 190 0.62 -14.05 8.93
C LEU A 190 0.47 -13.72 10.41
N MET A 191 -0.16 -14.63 11.15
CA MET A 191 -0.24 -14.59 12.60
C MET A 191 0.61 -15.74 13.18
N LEU A 192 1.56 -15.40 14.05
CA LEU A 192 2.40 -16.38 14.75
C LEU A 192 1.96 -16.48 16.20
N ASP A 193 1.91 -17.70 16.72
CA ASP A 193 1.74 -17.93 18.16
C ASP A 193 2.95 -17.39 18.94
N ALA A 194 2.75 -17.05 20.20
CA ALA A 194 3.81 -16.61 21.11
C ALA A 194 4.96 -17.63 21.14
N GLY A 195 6.19 -17.18 20.89
CA GLY A 195 7.39 -18.00 20.86
C GLY A 195 7.49 -19.00 19.71
N ALA A 196 6.57 -18.97 18.76
CA ALA A 196 6.60 -19.86 17.60
C ALA A 196 7.82 -19.57 16.70
N SER A 197 8.32 -20.65 16.07
CA SER A 197 9.33 -20.57 15.03
C SER A 197 8.78 -21.18 13.75
N LEU A 198 8.72 -20.39 12.69
CA LEU A 198 8.19 -20.80 11.38
C LEU A 198 9.24 -20.54 10.30
N THR A 199 9.51 -21.55 9.49
CA THR A 199 10.31 -21.37 8.27
C THR A 199 9.38 -21.37 7.06
N LEU A 200 9.40 -20.30 6.29
CA LEU A 200 8.69 -20.15 5.03
C LEU A 200 9.63 -20.36 3.86
N GLU A 201 9.21 -21.15 2.89
CA GLU A 201 9.83 -21.18 1.57
C GLU A 201 9.41 -19.90 0.81
N LEU A 202 10.39 -19.24 0.20
CA LEU A 202 10.21 -17.99 -0.54
C LEU A 202 10.66 -18.19 -1.98
N ASP A 203 10.02 -17.47 -2.90
CA ASP A 203 10.54 -17.39 -4.28
C ASP A 203 11.83 -16.57 -4.28
N PRO A 204 12.97 -17.17 -4.65
CA PRO A 204 14.26 -16.47 -4.66
C PRO A 204 14.34 -15.35 -5.71
N ALA A 205 13.42 -15.28 -6.66
CA ALA A 205 13.34 -14.17 -7.61
C ALA A 205 12.66 -12.93 -7.01
N PHE A 206 11.97 -13.07 -5.85
CA PHE A 206 11.21 -11.99 -5.23
C PHE A 206 12.06 -11.17 -4.24
N GLU A 207 11.75 -9.90 -4.16
CA GLU A 207 11.96 -9.08 -2.97
C GLU A 207 10.84 -9.37 -1.97
N HIS A 208 11.12 -9.32 -0.66
CA HIS A 208 10.11 -9.53 0.37
C HIS A 208 10.18 -8.43 1.44
N GLY A 209 9.01 -8.04 1.94
CA GLY A 209 8.85 -7.10 3.04
C GLY A 209 7.98 -7.70 4.14
N PHE A 210 8.41 -7.62 5.39
CA PHE A 210 7.72 -8.11 6.58
C PHE A 210 7.34 -6.90 7.45
N LEU A 211 6.11 -6.43 7.34
CA LEU A 211 5.58 -5.32 8.15
C LEU A 211 5.00 -5.87 9.45
N VAL A 212 5.55 -5.48 10.58
CA VAL A 212 5.06 -5.92 11.90
C VAL A 212 3.88 -5.04 12.34
N ASP A 213 2.71 -5.66 12.49
CA ASP A 213 1.50 -5.03 13.00
C ASP A 213 1.37 -5.13 14.52
N SER A 214 1.70 -6.28 15.11
CA SER A 214 1.67 -6.46 16.56
C SER A 214 2.71 -7.45 17.02
N GLY A 215 3.12 -7.34 18.30
CA GLY A 215 4.16 -8.15 18.87
C GLY A 215 5.56 -7.77 18.38
N SER A 216 6.48 -8.72 18.44
CA SER A 216 7.85 -8.60 17.93
C SER A 216 8.29 -9.92 17.29
N VAL A 217 9.09 -9.84 16.22
CA VAL A 217 9.54 -11.02 15.47
C VAL A 217 11.00 -10.85 15.06
N ALA A 218 11.77 -11.93 15.06
CA ALA A 218 13.05 -11.96 14.37
C ALA A 218 12.86 -12.59 12.98
N VAL A 219 13.22 -11.84 11.94
CA VAL A 219 13.21 -12.28 10.53
C VAL A 219 14.64 -12.62 10.14
N ALA A 220 14.92 -13.89 9.87
CA ALA A 220 16.27 -14.38 9.60
C ALA A 220 17.31 -13.91 10.67
N GLY A 221 16.90 -13.87 11.95
CA GLY A 221 17.71 -13.43 13.07
C GLY A 221 17.72 -11.91 13.30
N GLN A 222 17.20 -11.09 12.38
CA GLN A 222 17.08 -9.64 12.57
C GLN A 222 15.80 -9.31 13.34
N PRO A 223 15.88 -8.72 14.56
CA PRO A 223 14.69 -8.31 15.29
C PRO A 223 13.95 -7.17 14.60
N LEU A 224 12.62 -7.28 14.54
CA LEU A 224 11.68 -6.26 14.09
C LEU A 224 10.64 -5.98 15.17
N ARG A 225 10.20 -4.74 15.24
CA ARG A 225 9.21 -4.23 16.21
C ARG A 225 7.99 -3.70 15.50
N PHE A 226 6.96 -3.40 16.27
CA PHE A 226 5.74 -2.77 15.79
C PHE A 226 6.00 -1.60 14.84
N GLY A 227 5.36 -1.65 13.66
CA GLY A 227 5.42 -0.64 12.62
C GLY A 227 6.66 -0.69 11.72
N GLU A 228 7.70 -1.47 12.08
CA GLU A 228 8.87 -1.65 11.22
C GLU A 228 8.60 -2.62 10.08
N LEU A 229 9.25 -2.38 8.94
CA LEU A 229 9.24 -3.28 7.80
C LEU A 229 10.65 -3.85 7.57
N GLY A 230 10.80 -5.17 7.69
CA GLY A 230 12.02 -5.87 7.36
C GLY A 230 12.06 -6.21 5.87
N TYR A 231 13.04 -5.68 5.15
CA TYR A 231 13.23 -5.99 3.73
C TYR A 231 14.26 -7.10 3.54
N VAL A 232 13.92 -8.03 2.66
CA VAL A 232 14.79 -9.13 2.21
C VAL A 232 14.90 -9.07 0.69
N GLY A 233 16.12 -8.90 0.18
CA GLY A 233 16.40 -8.89 -1.25
C GLY A 233 16.26 -10.25 -1.92
N PRO A 234 16.30 -10.27 -3.26
CA PRO A 234 16.26 -11.52 -4.04
C PRO A 234 17.41 -12.46 -3.71
N GLY A 235 17.27 -13.74 -4.09
CA GLY A 235 18.28 -14.78 -3.92
C GLY A 235 18.12 -15.64 -2.66
N ARG A 236 17.12 -15.36 -1.83
CA ARG A 236 16.86 -16.13 -0.61
C ARG A 236 15.69 -17.10 -0.81
N PRO A 237 15.92 -18.43 -0.79
CA PRO A 237 14.87 -19.43 -1.04
C PRO A 237 13.96 -19.67 0.18
N GLY A 238 14.25 -19.07 1.34
CA GLY A 238 13.45 -19.22 2.54
C GLY A 238 13.87 -18.29 3.66
N VAL A 239 12.99 -18.13 4.64
CA VAL A 239 13.21 -17.29 5.82
C VAL A 239 12.65 -17.95 7.06
N THR A 240 13.39 -17.90 8.15
CA THR A 240 12.89 -18.30 9.47
C THR A 240 12.43 -17.07 10.23
N LEU A 241 11.20 -17.14 10.73
CA LEU A 241 10.55 -16.16 11.58
C LEU A 241 10.51 -16.73 13.00
N VAL A 242 10.89 -15.95 14.00
CA VAL A 242 10.83 -16.35 15.41
C VAL A 242 10.04 -15.28 16.17
N ALA A 243 8.84 -15.64 16.62
CA ALA A 243 7.99 -14.76 17.41
C ALA A 243 8.59 -14.51 18.80
N GLY A 244 8.38 -13.30 19.30
CA GLY A 244 8.67 -12.94 20.69
C GLY A 244 7.72 -13.59 21.71
N PRO A 245 7.68 -13.08 22.95
CA PRO A 245 6.87 -13.68 24.03
C PRO A 245 5.36 -13.49 23.87
N GLU A 246 4.93 -12.68 22.88
CA GLU A 246 3.53 -12.40 22.57
C GLU A 246 3.20 -12.88 21.16
N PRO A 247 1.92 -13.14 20.84
CA PRO A 247 1.52 -13.41 19.47
C PRO A 247 1.89 -12.26 18.54
N VAL A 248 2.26 -12.61 17.31
CA VAL A 248 2.69 -11.64 16.29
C VAL A 248 1.71 -11.63 15.14
N ARG A 249 1.33 -10.43 14.69
CA ARG A 249 0.71 -10.24 13.37
C ARG A 249 1.66 -9.48 12.48
N LEU A 250 1.79 -9.92 11.24
CA LEU A 250 2.55 -9.21 10.22
C LEU A 250 1.89 -9.33 8.84
N LEU A 251 2.13 -8.32 8.02
CA LEU A 251 1.87 -8.41 6.59
C LEU A 251 3.17 -8.76 5.87
N LEU A 252 3.10 -9.80 5.05
CA LEU A 252 4.16 -10.19 4.12
C LEU A 252 3.78 -9.69 2.73
N ILE A 253 4.60 -8.80 2.19
CA ILE A 253 4.49 -8.31 0.81
C ILE A 253 5.71 -8.76 0.03
N GLY A 254 5.57 -9.01 -1.26
CA GLY A 254 6.70 -9.42 -2.09
C GLY A 254 6.39 -9.35 -3.57
N GLY A 255 7.39 -9.64 -4.38
CA GLY A 255 7.27 -9.71 -5.82
C GLY A 255 8.62 -9.64 -6.51
N THR A 256 8.64 -9.93 -7.81
CA THR A 256 9.83 -9.68 -8.63
C THR A 256 10.14 -8.18 -8.64
N PRO A 257 11.42 -7.77 -8.57
CA PRO A 257 11.78 -6.37 -8.73
C PRO A 257 11.08 -5.77 -9.95
N LEU A 258 10.42 -4.61 -9.77
CA LEU A 258 9.65 -3.98 -10.85
C LEU A 258 10.48 -3.72 -12.11
N GLY A 259 11.79 -3.47 -11.95
CA GLY A 259 12.70 -3.22 -13.07
C GLY A 259 12.48 -1.89 -13.79
N GLU A 260 11.54 -1.08 -13.34
CA GLU A 260 11.19 0.21 -13.93
C GLU A 260 11.38 1.35 -12.94
N SER A 261 11.76 2.52 -13.44
CA SER A 261 11.76 3.75 -12.66
C SER A 261 10.38 4.37 -12.65
N ILE A 262 9.89 4.78 -11.49
CA ILE A 262 8.59 5.43 -11.33
C ILE A 262 8.73 6.83 -10.75
N VAL A 263 7.84 7.74 -11.16
CA VAL A 263 7.65 9.04 -10.52
C VAL A 263 6.38 8.98 -9.71
N MET A 264 6.50 9.17 -8.39
CA MET A 264 5.36 9.23 -7.48
C MET A 264 5.20 10.65 -6.96
N TRP A 265 4.01 11.19 -7.09
CA TRP A 265 3.67 12.47 -6.49
C TRP A 265 2.18 12.51 -6.17
N TRP A 266 1.86 12.91 -4.95
CA TRP A 266 0.51 12.90 -4.40
C TRP A 266 -0.13 11.50 -4.56
N ASN A 267 -1.14 11.35 -5.42
CA ASN A 267 -1.84 10.10 -5.68
C ASN A 267 -1.57 9.54 -7.09
N PHE A 268 -0.56 10.05 -7.78
CA PHE A 268 -0.22 9.65 -9.14
C PHE A 268 1.10 8.89 -9.20
N VAL A 269 1.10 7.81 -9.95
CA VAL A 269 2.29 7.10 -10.39
C VAL A 269 2.42 7.25 -11.90
N GLY A 270 3.53 7.79 -12.33
CA GLY A 270 3.91 7.99 -13.74
C GLY A 270 5.33 7.55 -14.00
N ARG A 271 5.84 7.89 -15.17
CA ARG A 271 7.24 7.61 -15.56
C ARG A 271 8.05 8.88 -15.77
N SER A 272 7.40 10.03 -15.86
CA SER A 272 8.06 11.31 -16.00
C SER A 272 7.37 12.42 -15.20
N HIS A 273 8.08 13.52 -14.99
CA HIS A 273 7.50 14.72 -14.40
C HIS A 273 6.34 15.26 -15.24
N GLU A 274 6.49 15.24 -16.56
CA GLU A 274 5.52 15.74 -17.51
C GLU A 274 4.21 14.95 -17.47
N GLU A 275 4.27 13.61 -17.26
CA GLU A 275 3.08 12.80 -17.04
C GLU A 275 2.34 13.22 -15.77
N ILE A 276 3.06 13.44 -14.66
CA ILE A 276 2.46 13.88 -13.39
C ILE A 276 1.78 15.24 -13.54
N VAL A 277 2.43 16.18 -14.26
CA VAL A 277 1.82 17.47 -14.60
C VAL A 277 0.51 17.27 -15.36
N GLY A 278 0.54 16.44 -16.40
CA GLY A 278 -0.65 16.15 -17.21
C GLY A 278 -1.79 15.49 -16.41
N PHE A 279 -1.46 14.56 -15.49
CA PHE A 279 -2.47 13.93 -14.61
C PHE A 279 -3.10 14.95 -13.66
N ARG A 280 -2.26 15.78 -13.02
CA ARG A 280 -2.72 16.84 -12.14
C ARG A 280 -3.64 17.83 -12.85
N ASP A 281 -3.24 18.30 -14.01
CA ASP A 281 -3.99 19.32 -14.76
C ASP A 281 -5.31 18.75 -15.28
N ALA A 282 -5.35 17.49 -15.71
CA ALA A 282 -6.56 16.79 -16.08
C ALA A 282 -7.53 16.70 -14.89
N TRP A 283 -7.06 16.30 -13.70
CA TRP A 283 -7.87 16.25 -12.49
C TRP A 283 -8.43 17.61 -12.11
N GLN A 284 -7.58 18.64 -12.08
CA GLN A 284 -8.01 20.00 -11.74
C GLN A 284 -9.05 20.54 -12.72
N ALA A 285 -8.92 20.24 -14.00
CA ALA A 285 -9.90 20.62 -15.02
C ALA A 285 -11.23 19.89 -14.81
N GLU A 286 -11.21 18.60 -14.50
CA GLU A 286 -12.42 17.79 -14.27
C GLU A 286 -13.21 18.31 -13.05
N ILE A 287 -12.55 18.55 -11.90
CA ILE A 287 -13.24 19.04 -10.71
C ILE A 287 -13.69 20.50 -10.82
N ALA A 288 -13.01 21.33 -11.62
CA ALA A 288 -13.42 22.72 -11.88
C ALA A 288 -14.62 22.80 -12.84
N ALA A 289 -14.72 21.85 -13.77
CA ALA A 289 -15.82 21.78 -14.73
C ALA A 289 -17.14 21.30 -14.10
N ALA A 290 -17.15 20.95 -12.80
CA ALA A 290 -18.20 20.34 -11.97
C ALA A 290 -19.63 20.47 -12.56
N GLY A 291 -19.97 19.56 -13.48
CA GLY A 291 -21.29 19.39 -14.06
C GLY A 291 -21.32 18.08 -14.86
N PRO A 292 -22.49 17.42 -14.99
CA PRO A 292 -22.62 16.09 -15.55
C PRO A 292 -22.29 15.93 -17.05
N HIS A 293 -21.64 16.92 -17.68
CA HIS A 293 -21.52 16.99 -19.15
C HIS A 293 -20.11 17.25 -19.73
N SER A 294 -19.02 16.99 -18.99
CA SER A 294 -17.72 17.02 -19.65
C SER A 294 -17.48 15.69 -20.39
N ASN A 295 -17.43 15.73 -21.71
CA ASN A 295 -17.28 14.55 -22.59
C ASN A 295 -15.91 13.88 -22.57
N VAL A 296 -14.99 14.32 -21.73
CA VAL A 296 -13.64 13.75 -21.58
C VAL A 296 -13.29 13.68 -20.10
N GLN A 297 -13.74 12.65 -19.45
CA GLN A 297 -13.35 12.37 -18.07
C GLN A 297 -12.28 11.27 -18.05
N ARG A 298 -11.12 11.61 -17.56
CA ARG A 298 -10.07 10.63 -17.25
C ARG A 298 -10.35 9.89 -15.96
N PHE A 299 -10.79 10.65 -14.94
CA PHE A 299 -10.96 10.16 -13.58
C PHE A 299 -12.42 9.87 -13.23
N GLY A 300 -13.34 10.73 -13.65
CA GLY A 300 -14.72 10.70 -13.21
C GLY A 300 -14.86 11.02 -11.71
N LEU A 301 -16.08 10.91 -11.20
CA LEU A 301 -16.38 11.03 -9.77
C LEU A 301 -17.30 9.87 -9.35
N PRO A 302 -17.12 9.31 -8.13
CA PRO A 302 -18.07 8.36 -7.59
C PRO A 302 -19.46 8.97 -7.47
N ASP A 303 -20.51 8.17 -7.61
CA ASP A 303 -21.89 8.60 -7.41
C ASP A 303 -22.18 8.94 -5.93
N HIS A 304 -23.11 9.86 -5.71
CA HIS A 304 -23.70 10.18 -4.40
C HIS A 304 -22.70 10.62 -3.31
N GLN A 305 -21.64 11.34 -3.69
CA GLN A 305 -20.65 11.85 -2.73
C GLN A 305 -21.18 13.04 -1.94
N ALA A 306 -21.02 12.99 -0.61
CA ALA A 306 -21.40 14.08 0.29
C ALA A 306 -20.39 15.22 0.30
N ASP A 307 -19.11 14.90 0.14
CA ASP A 307 -18.00 15.84 0.22
C ASP A 307 -17.48 16.21 -1.18
N PRO A 308 -17.02 17.47 -1.37
CA PRO A 308 -16.39 17.87 -2.63
C PRO A 308 -15.07 17.12 -2.86
N PRO A 309 -14.70 16.86 -4.14
CA PRO A 309 -13.45 16.20 -4.46
C PRO A 309 -12.23 17.00 -3.98
N LEU A 310 -11.19 16.28 -3.55
CA LEU A 310 -9.95 16.88 -3.06
C LEU A 310 -9.18 17.51 -4.24
N PRO A 311 -8.83 18.80 -4.17
CA PRO A 311 -7.97 19.40 -5.18
C PRO A 311 -6.54 18.86 -5.07
N ALA A 312 -5.91 18.65 -6.21
CA ALA A 312 -4.50 18.30 -6.22
C ALA A 312 -3.64 19.44 -5.68
N PRO A 313 -2.60 19.16 -4.88
CA PRO A 313 -1.69 20.21 -4.39
C PRO A 313 -1.01 20.98 -5.52
N THR A 314 -0.39 22.11 -5.17
CA THR A 314 0.52 22.79 -6.10
C THR A 314 1.75 21.92 -6.33
N LEU A 315 2.17 21.79 -7.59
CA LEU A 315 3.41 21.09 -7.93
C LEU A 315 4.62 21.78 -7.28
N PRO A 316 5.63 21.02 -6.86
CA PRO A 316 6.88 21.61 -6.40
C PRO A 316 7.55 22.39 -7.54
N THR A 317 8.32 23.40 -7.20
CA THR A 317 9.07 24.20 -8.16
C THR A 317 10.23 23.45 -8.82
N VAL A 318 10.61 22.30 -8.25
CA VAL A 318 11.65 21.42 -8.77
C VAL A 318 11.06 20.30 -9.60
N LYS A 319 11.79 19.86 -10.62
CA LYS A 319 11.39 18.72 -11.45
C LYS A 319 11.36 17.44 -10.60
N LEU A 320 10.25 16.74 -10.63
CA LEU A 320 10.12 15.42 -9.98
C LEU A 320 11.08 14.44 -10.67
N ARG A 321 11.78 13.65 -9.87
CA ARG A 321 12.74 12.67 -10.37
C ARG A 321 12.20 11.25 -10.22
N PRO A 322 12.49 10.36 -11.17
CA PRO A 322 12.19 8.94 -11.03
C PRO A 322 12.87 8.34 -9.79
N ARG A 323 12.22 7.35 -9.22
CA ARG A 323 12.70 6.55 -8.10
C ARG A 323 12.93 5.12 -8.57
N THR A 324 14.04 4.56 -8.13
CA THR A 324 14.38 3.13 -8.22
C THR A 324 14.87 2.70 -6.86
N ASN A 325 14.87 1.39 -6.61
CA ASN A 325 15.66 0.87 -5.50
C ASN A 325 17.15 1.09 -5.76
N PRO A 326 17.96 1.36 -4.73
CA PRO A 326 19.42 1.28 -4.86
C PRO A 326 19.83 -0.14 -5.29
N ASN A 327 20.83 -0.22 -6.14
CA ASN A 327 21.43 -1.49 -6.54
C ASN A 327 22.20 -2.12 -5.37
#